data_6894b975329a99ca5c4f8c0b7d29e90b
#
_entry.id   6894b975329a99ca5c4f8c0b7d29e90b
#
_cell.length_a   1.000
_cell.length_b   1.000
_cell.length_c   1.000
_cell.angle_alpha   90.00
_cell.angle_beta   90.00
_cell.angle_gamma   90.00
#
_symmetry.space_group_name_H-M   'P 1'
#
loop_
_entity.id
_entity.type
_entity.pdbx_description
1 polymer ?
#
loop_
_entity_poly.entity_id
_entity_poly.type
_entity_poly.pdbx_seq_one_letter_code
_entity_poly.pdbx_strand_id
1 'polypeptide(L)'
;MKPVFASLALVALLSGCAANVGGDSSFEEITAASYRAGGPPTLTLITMVNNRTGSGGHSSLLVSGSEQVIFDPAGSFRENGVVERGDVLYGMTPGWVKAYKSAHARSTYHVVSQEIPVTAAQAEQALRLVKSNGSVPGAFCASATSAILAQIDGLPKVKSTFYPIQLMAQFENFPNVTTTKLFEDDPDDLSGAVRAAGSTQ
;
A
#
# COMPACT_ATOMS: atom_id res chain seq x y z
N MET A 1 25.20 63.01 -10.42
CA MET A 1 24.61 62.09 -9.43
C MET A 1 23.74 61.11 -10.19
N LYS A 2 24.14 59.87 -10.34
CA LYS A 2 23.36 58.82 -11.06
C LYS A 2 22.73 57.89 -9.97
N PRO A 3 21.44 57.57 -10.03
CA PRO A 3 20.86 56.61 -9.09
C PRO A 3 21.17 55.18 -9.52
N VAL A 4 21.68 54.39 -8.60
CA VAL A 4 21.92 52.95 -8.73
C VAL A 4 20.62 52.26 -8.37
N PHE A 5 19.96 51.62 -9.36
CA PHE A 5 18.83 50.75 -9.10
C PHE A 5 19.32 49.37 -8.61
N ALA A 6 19.11 49.08 -7.36
CA ALA A 6 19.34 47.75 -6.78
C ALA A 6 18.18 46.85 -7.17
N SER A 7 18.41 45.94 -8.10
CA SER A 7 17.43 44.90 -8.44
C SER A 7 17.44 43.81 -7.35
N LEU A 8 16.38 43.75 -6.55
CA LEU A 8 16.15 42.70 -5.59
C LEU A 8 15.62 41.47 -6.34
N ALA A 9 16.48 40.48 -6.54
CA ALA A 9 16.06 39.17 -7.08
C ALA A 9 15.28 38.39 -6.02
N LEU A 10 13.99 38.30 -6.21
CA LEU A 10 13.08 37.44 -5.39
C LEU A 10 13.31 35.99 -5.77
N VAL A 11 14.13 35.27 -5.00
CA VAL A 11 14.26 33.81 -5.12
C VAL A 11 13.01 33.17 -4.52
N ALA A 12 12.08 32.79 -5.37
CA ALA A 12 10.94 31.97 -4.99
C ALA A 12 11.45 30.56 -4.63
N LEU A 13 11.50 30.26 -3.33
CA LEU A 13 11.69 28.91 -2.83
C LEU A 13 10.42 28.11 -3.17
N LEU A 14 10.46 27.35 -4.26
CA LEU A 14 9.52 26.27 -4.48
C LEU A 14 9.84 25.18 -3.44
N SER A 15 9.21 25.26 -2.28
CA SER A 15 9.07 24.12 -1.39
C SER A 15 8.12 23.13 -2.10
N GLY A 16 8.70 22.32 -2.99
CA GLY A 16 8.02 21.14 -3.49
C GLY A 16 7.61 20.29 -2.29
N CYS A 17 6.36 19.87 -2.23
CA CYS A 17 5.93 18.82 -1.33
C CYS A 17 6.88 17.65 -1.54
N ALA A 18 7.81 17.44 -0.62
CA ALA A 18 8.64 16.27 -0.59
C ALA A 18 7.67 15.09 -0.38
N ALA A 19 7.40 14.33 -1.44
CA ALA A 19 6.97 12.96 -1.27
C ALA A 19 7.96 12.32 -0.29
N ASN A 20 7.47 11.62 0.73
CA ASN A 20 8.31 10.96 1.70
C ASN A 20 9.20 9.94 0.99
N VAL A 21 10.39 10.35 0.63
CA VAL A 21 11.41 9.49 0.05
C VAL A 21 12.14 8.82 1.21
N GLY A 22 11.54 7.79 1.79
CA GLY A 22 12.31 6.73 2.42
C GLY A 22 13.16 6.15 1.29
N GLY A 23 14.49 6.03 1.48
CA GLY A 23 15.34 5.51 0.42
C GLY A 23 14.92 4.10 0.05
N ASP A 24 14.80 3.81 -1.25
CA ASP A 24 14.55 2.47 -1.76
C ASP A 24 15.59 1.48 -1.24
N SER A 25 15.15 0.35 -0.70
CA SER A 25 16.02 -0.76 -0.36
C SER A 25 16.76 -1.30 -1.59
N SER A 26 17.94 -1.86 -1.38
CA SER A 26 18.71 -2.49 -2.44
C SER A 26 18.04 -3.78 -2.94
N PHE A 27 18.38 -4.22 -4.15
CA PHE A 27 17.89 -5.50 -4.67
C PHE A 27 18.40 -6.72 -3.88
N GLU A 28 19.53 -6.59 -3.21
CA GLU A 28 20.06 -7.62 -2.31
C GLU A 28 19.17 -7.76 -1.06
N GLU A 29 18.81 -6.65 -0.42
CA GLU A 29 17.87 -6.64 0.71
C GLU A 29 16.50 -7.20 0.34
N ILE A 30 15.97 -6.81 -0.83
CA ILE A 30 14.70 -7.34 -1.35
C ILE A 30 14.77 -8.86 -1.52
N THR A 31 15.87 -9.35 -2.12
CA THR A 31 16.05 -10.80 -2.35
C THR A 31 16.16 -11.55 -1.04
N ALA A 32 16.90 -11.00 -0.08
CA ALA A 32 17.06 -11.59 1.25
C ALA A 32 15.75 -11.61 2.06
N ALA A 33 14.89 -10.59 1.88
CA ALA A 33 13.61 -10.50 2.56
C ALA A 33 12.50 -11.30 1.89
N SER A 34 12.71 -11.86 0.68
CA SER A 34 11.65 -12.52 -0.08
C SER A 34 10.95 -13.60 0.72
N TYR A 35 9.62 -13.48 0.81
CA TYR A 35 8.76 -14.44 1.51
C TYR A 35 7.67 -14.95 0.58
N ARG A 36 7.40 -16.25 0.62
CA ARG A 36 6.29 -16.89 -0.10
C ARG A 36 5.29 -17.44 0.90
N ALA A 37 4.04 -17.00 0.81
CA ALA A 37 2.94 -17.61 1.54
C ALA A 37 2.67 -19.03 1.00
N GLY A 38 2.37 -19.96 1.89
CA GLY A 38 1.84 -21.27 1.50
C GLY A 38 0.39 -21.11 1.03
N GLY A 39 -0.04 -21.98 0.11
CA GLY A 39 -1.44 -22.00 -0.35
C GLY A 39 -1.66 -21.43 -1.76
N PRO A 40 -2.93 -21.34 -2.19
CA PRO A 40 -3.29 -20.81 -3.51
C PRO A 40 -3.01 -19.31 -3.61
N PRO A 41 -2.69 -18.81 -4.82
CA PRO A 41 -2.48 -17.38 -5.02
C PRO A 41 -3.74 -16.56 -4.76
N THR A 42 -3.56 -15.39 -4.14
CA THR A 42 -4.65 -14.44 -3.84
C THR A 42 -4.25 -12.99 -4.12
N LEU A 43 -5.25 -12.15 -4.34
CA LEU A 43 -5.15 -10.70 -4.26
C LEU A 43 -6.08 -10.21 -3.15
N THR A 44 -5.55 -9.35 -2.27
CA THR A 44 -6.36 -8.75 -1.20
C THR A 44 -6.30 -7.23 -1.31
N LEU A 45 -7.43 -6.60 -1.62
CA LEU A 45 -7.57 -5.16 -1.48
C LEU A 45 -7.75 -4.83 0.01
N ILE A 46 -6.89 -3.97 0.53
CA ILE A 46 -6.94 -3.51 1.92
C ILE A 46 -7.35 -2.04 1.90
N THR A 47 -8.47 -1.70 2.55
CA THR A 47 -9.02 -0.34 2.57
C THR A 47 -9.16 0.14 4.00
N MET A 48 -8.63 1.32 4.30
CA MET A 48 -8.79 2.03 5.56
C MET A 48 -10.05 2.87 5.50
N VAL A 49 -11.01 2.57 6.38
CA VAL A 49 -12.33 3.23 6.40
C VAL A 49 -12.49 4.01 7.69
N ASN A 50 -12.80 5.31 7.58
CA ASN A 50 -12.99 6.17 8.73
C ASN A 50 -14.23 5.74 9.52
N ASN A 51 -14.05 5.48 10.82
CA ASN A 51 -15.09 4.94 11.71
C ASN A 51 -16.29 5.87 11.88
N ARG A 52 -16.08 7.18 11.77
CA ARG A 52 -17.13 8.19 11.99
C ARG A 52 -17.86 8.56 10.70
N THR A 53 -17.14 8.66 9.58
CA THR A 53 -17.71 9.20 8.33
C THR A 53 -17.96 8.12 7.27
N GLY A 54 -17.36 6.93 7.41
CA GLY A 54 -17.37 5.90 6.36
C GLY A 54 -16.51 6.24 5.14
N SER A 55 -15.80 7.36 5.13
CA SER A 55 -14.93 7.72 4.01
C SER A 55 -13.67 6.86 4.00
N GLY A 56 -13.13 6.58 2.81
CA GLY A 56 -11.86 5.88 2.66
C GLY A 56 -10.68 6.81 2.90
N GLY A 57 -9.76 6.40 3.78
CA GLY A 57 -8.52 7.13 4.05
C GLY A 57 -7.36 6.65 3.17
N HIS A 58 -7.32 5.36 2.85
CA HIS A 58 -6.23 4.75 2.09
C HIS A 58 -6.66 3.44 1.42
N SER A 59 -5.90 2.97 0.43
CA SER A 59 -6.02 1.63 -0.13
C SER A 59 -4.68 1.09 -0.58
N SER A 60 -4.45 -0.20 -0.35
CA SER A 60 -3.26 -0.96 -0.74
C SER A 60 -3.67 -2.32 -1.29
N LEU A 61 -2.72 -3.03 -1.93
CA LEU A 61 -2.94 -4.33 -2.53
C LEU A 61 -1.91 -5.34 -2.02
N LEU A 62 -2.36 -6.32 -1.24
CA LEU A 62 -1.56 -7.50 -0.91
C LEU A 62 -1.64 -8.49 -2.07
N VAL A 63 -0.49 -8.89 -2.57
CA VAL A 63 -0.34 -9.89 -3.63
C VAL A 63 0.37 -11.11 -3.06
N SER A 64 -0.28 -12.27 -3.13
CA SER A 64 0.28 -13.57 -2.74
C SER A 64 0.44 -14.43 -3.99
N GLY A 65 1.68 -14.64 -4.44
CA GLY A 65 2.04 -15.41 -5.62
C GLY A 65 3.33 -16.19 -5.40
N SER A 66 4.29 -16.09 -6.32
CA SER A 66 5.64 -16.63 -6.14
C SER A 66 6.38 -15.98 -4.96
N GLU A 67 5.96 -14.77 -4.59
CA GLU A 67 6.31 -14.10 -3.34
C GLU A 67 5.09 -13.33 -2.80
N GLN A 68 5.17 -12.87 -1.55
CA GLN A 68 4.12 -12.08 -0.92
C GLN A 68 4.62 -10.67 -0.64
N VAL A 69 3.91 -9.69 -1.21
CA VAL A 69 4.21 -8.26 -1.09
C VAL A 69 2.95 -7.46 -0.82
N ILE A 70 3.10 -6.27 -0.21
CA ILE A 70 2.04 -5.25 -0.20
C ILE A 70 2.48 -4.09 -1.08
N PHE A 71 1.69 -3.75 -2.09
CA PHE A 71 1.77 -2.47 -2.77
C PHE A 71 1.00 -1.45 -1.95
N ASP A 72 1.74 -0.51 -1.35
CA ASP A 72 1.26 0.52 -0.41
C ASP A 72 1.43 1.93 -1.00
N PRO A 73 0.72 2.24 -2.12
CA PRO A 73 0.97 3.44 -2.90
C PRO A 73 0.72 4.71 -2.10
N ALA A 74 1.72 5.58 -2.03
CA ALA A 74 1.71 6.78 -1.20
C ALA A 74 1.50 6.48 0.31
N GLY A 75 1.82 5.26 0.74
CA GLY A 75 1.71 4.82 2.12
C GLY A 75 2.82 5.35 3.02
N SER A 76 2.67 5.11 4.30
CA SER A 76 3.61 5.56 5.33
C SER A 76 4.05 4.45 6.29
N PHE A 77 3.74 3.20 5.97
CA PHE A 77 4.13 2.08 6.82
C PHE A 77 5.63 1.81 6.66
N ARG A 78 6.42 2.37 7.59
CA ARG A 78 7.88 2.27 7.63
C ARG A 78 8.32 1.79 9.00
N GLU A 79 8.59 0.51 9.10
CA GLU A 79 9.01 -0.13 10.34
C GLU A 79 10.39 -0.79 10.18
N ASN A 80 11.17 -0.81 11.26
CA ASN A 80 12.46 -1.49 11.25
C ASN A 80 12.26 -2.98 10.90
N GLY A 81 12.97 -3.45 9.87
CA GLY A 81 12.87 -4.81 9.38
C GLY A 81 11.90 -4.99 8.20
N VAL A 82 11.17 -3.96 7.79
CA VAL A 82 10.41 -3.97 6.54
C VAL A 82 11.27 -3.42 5.41
N VAL A 83 11.40 -4.20 4.35
CA VAL A 83 12.11 -3.82 3.13
C VAL A 83 11.12 -3.19 2.16
N GLU A 84 11.39 -1.96 1.73
CA GLU A 84 10.51 -1.19 0.83
C GLU A 84 11.29 -0.70 -0.39
N ARG A 85 10.63 -0.77 -1.57
CA ARG A 85 11.11 -0.13 -2.79
C ARG A 85 9.94 0.23 -3.70
N GLY A 86 9.86 1.49 -4.14
CA GLY A 86 8.83 1.96 -5.07
C GLY A 86 7.40 1.73 -4.55
N ASP A 87 7.14 2.00 -3.26
CA ASP A 87 5.87 1.74 -2.57
C ASP A 87 5.48 0.24 -2.51
N VAL A 88 6.42 -0.67 -2.68
CA VAL A 88 6.23 -2.11 -2.46
C VAL A 88 6.96 -2.53 -1.20
N LEU A 89 6.21 -3.12 -0.28
CA LEU A 89 6.71 -3.72 0.95
C LEU A 89 6.98 -5.21 0.68
N TYR A 90 8.20 -5.65 0.90
CA TYR A 90 8.68 -7.01 0.65
C TYR A 90 8.76 -7.81 1.95
N GLY A 91 8.82 -9.14 1.80
CA GLY A 91 8.94 -10.01 2.98
C GLY A 91 7.72 -10.02 3.88
N MET A 92 6.54 -9.82 3.31
CA MET A 92 5.30 -9.68 4.05
C MET A 92 4.82 -11.02 4.60
N THR A 93 5.49 -11.52 5.64
CA THR A 93 5.06 -12.70 6.42
C THR A 93 3.68 -12.46 7.03
N PRO A 94 2.96 -13.51 7.50
CA PRO A 94 1.69 -13.33 8.22
C PRO A 94 1.79 -12.37 9.40
N GLY A 95 2.93 -12.36 10.11
CA GLY A 95 3.21 -11.39 11.18
C GLY A 95 3.26 -9.96 10.68
N TRP A 96 3.97 -9.71 9.59
CA TRP A 96 4.05 -8.37 8.98
C TRP A 96 2.72 -7.92 8.38
N VAL A 97 1.97 -8.82 7.72
CA VAL A 97 0.61 -8.47 7.23
C VAL A 97 -0.31 -8.10 8.39
N LYS A 98 -0.23 -8.83 9.53
CA LYS A 98 -0.98 -8.48 10.74
C LYS A 98 -0.55 -7.12 11.29
N ALA A 99 0.76 -6.86 11.41
CA ALA A 99 1.30 -5.58 11.88
C ALA A 99 0.87 -4.42 10.96
N TYR A 100 0.94 -4.61 9.64
CA TYR A 100 0.45 -3.64 8.66
C TYR A 100 -1.02 -3.28 8.88
N LYS A 101 -1.89 -4.29 9.00
CA LYS A 101 -3.32 -4.05 9.23
C LYS A 101 -3.58 -3.39 10.58
N SER A 102 -2.89 -3.85 11.63
CA SER A 102 -2.97 -3.26 12.98
C SER A 102 -2.52 -1.80 13.00
N ALA A 103 -1.43 -1.47 12.29
CA ALA A 103 -0.96 -0.09 12.17
C ALA A 103 -2.01 0.89 11.63
N HIS A 104 -2.92 0.38 10.80
CA HIS A 104 -3.96 1.16 10.15
C HIS A 104 -5.34 1.05 10.83
N ALA A 105 -5.55 0.05 11.69
CA ALA A 105 -6.77 -0.10 12.48
C ALA A 105 -6.57 0.61 13.84
N ARG A 106 -7.14 1.80 13.97
CA ARG A 106 -7.09 2.64 15.17
C ARG A 106 -8.46 3.21 15.47
N SER A 107 -8.59 3.97 16.54
CA SER A 107 -9.85 4.62 16.92
C SER A 107 -10.50 5.40 15.76
N THR A 108 -9.69 5.98 14.87
CA THR A 108 -10.15 6.76 13.71
C THR A 108 -10.54 5.92 12.51
N TYR A 109 -9.85 4.78 12.28
CA TYR A 109 -10.05 3.93 11.11
C TYR A 109 -10.17 2.46 11.49
N HIS A 110 -10.98 1.73 10.75
CA HIS A 110 -10.91 0.27 10.68
C HIS A 110 -10.38 -0.17 9.32
N VAL A 111 -9.87 -1.38 9.26
CA VAL A 111 -9.34 -1.99 8.03
C VAL A 111 -10.33 -2.98 7.46
N VAL A 112 -10.71 -2.79 6.20
CA VAL A 112 -11.47 -3.76 5.42
C VAL A 112 -10.52 -4.48 4.48
N SER A 113 -10.48 -5.81 4.56
CA SER A 113 -9.70 -6.67 3.66
C SER A 113 -10.67 -7.47 2.80
N GLN A 114 -10.58 -7.29 1.48
CA GLN A 114 -11.36 -8.04 0.48
C GLN A 114 -10.39 -8.91 -0.31
N GLU A 115 -10.50 -10.22 -0.15
CA GLU A 115 -9.61 -11.21 -0.77
C GLU A 115 -10.35 -11.99 -1.85
N ILE A 116 -9.66 -12.22 -2.97
CA ILE A 116 -10.11 -13.10 -4.06
C ILE A 116 -9.03 -14.14 -4.36
N PRO A 117 -9.42 -15.39 -4.68
CA PRO A 117 -8.53 -16.35 -5.28
C PRO A 117 -8.24 -15.94 -6.74
N VAL A 118 -6.99 -16.11 -7.15
CA VAL A 118 -6.57 -15.83 -8.52
C VAL A 118 -5.72 -16.98 -9.08
N THR A 119 -5.54 -17.02 -10.39
CA THR A 119 -4.60 -17.96 -10.98
C THR A 119 -3.16 -17.55 -10.71
N ALA A 120 -2.22 -18.49 -10.77
CA ALA A 120 -0.79 -18.19 -10.66
C ALA A 120 -0.35 -17.14 -11.70
N ALA A 121 -0.86 -17.20 -12.93
CA ALA A 121 -0.55 -16.22 -13.98
C ALA A 121 -1.02 -14.81 -13.62
N GLN A 122 -2.20 -14.66 -13.02
CA GLN A 122 -2.73 -13.38 -12.55
C GLN A 122 -1.92 -12.82 -11.38
N ALA A 123 -1.55 -13.66 -10.41
CA ALA A 123 -0.71 -13.25 -9.30
C ALA A 123 0.68 -12.77 -9.78
N GLU A 124 1.30 -13.49 -10.71
CA GLU A 124 2.58 -13.09 -11.30
C GLU A 124 2.46 -11.81 -12.14
N GLN A 125 1.34 -11.61 -12.82
CA GLN A 125 1.08 -10.35 -13.52
C GLN A 125 0.93 -9.19 -12.52
N ALA A 126 0.19 -9.39 -11.44
CA ALA A 126 0.05 -8.41 -10.36
C ALA A 126 1.42 -8.05 -9.75
N LEU A 127 2.25 -9.07 -9.42
CA LEU A 127 3.60 -8.86 -8.90
C LEU A 127 4.46 -8.00 -9.83
N ARG A 128 4.47 -8.31 -11.13
CA ARG A 128 5.21 -7.48 -12.11
C ARG A 128 4.70 -6.05 -12.15
N LEU A 129 3.38 -5.85 -12.19
CA LEU A 129 2.76 -4.53 -12.28
C LEU A 129 3.08 -3.67 -11.05
N VAL A 130 2.90 -4.19 -9.83
CA VAL A 130 3.18 -3.43 -8.61
C VAL A 130 4.67 -3.09 -8.49
N LYS A 131 5.56 -4.03 -8.79
CA LYS A 131 7.02 -3.82 -8.73
C LYS A 131 7.55 -2.82 -9.77
N SER A 132 6.89 -2.70 -10.91
CA SER A 132 7.27 -1.76 -11.97
C SER A 132 6.59 -0.40 -11.86
N ASN A 133 5.63 -0.23 -10.93
CA ASN A 133 4.86 1.02 -10.83
C ASN A 133 5.71 2.20 -10.35
N GLY A 134 6.66 1.95 -9.45
CA GLY A 134 7.40 3.01 -8.76
C GLY A 134 6.56 3.74 -7.72
N SER A 135 7.18 4.73 -7.06
CA SER A 135 6.55 5.50 -6.00
C SER A 135 5.41 6.38 -6.49
N VAL A 136 4.37 6.48 -5.70
CA VAL A 136 3.11 7.15 -6.01
C VAL A 136 2.99 8.45 -5.19
N PRO A 137 2.63 9.59 -5.80
CA PRO A 137 2.39 10.82 -5.06
C PRO A 137 1.25 10.68 -4.05
N GLY A 138 1.28 11.48 -2.99
CA GLY A 138 0.22 11.54 -1.98
C GLY A 138 -1.18 11.71 -2.58
N ALA A 139 -2.19 11.09 -1.98
CA ALA A 139 -3.59 11.04 -2.40
C ALA A 139 -3.90 10.25 -3.69
N PHE A 140 -2.93 9.55 -4.29
CA PHE A 140 -3.13 8.74 -5.51
C PHE A 140 -3.24 7.23 -5.24
N CYS A 141 -3.35 6.81 -3.99
CA CYS A 141 -3.35 5.39 -3.61
C CYS A 141 -4.44 4.58 -4.35
N ALA A 142 -5.69 5.02 -4.34
CA ALA A 142 -6.78 4.32 -5.02
C ALA A 142 -6.64 4.38 -6.54
N SER A 143 -6.12 5.49 -7.09
CA SER A 143 -5.87 5.62 -8.53
C SER A 143 -4.80 4.64 -9.00
N ALA A 144 -3.68 4.54 -8.30
CA ALA A 144 -2.62 3.59 -8.61
C ALA A 144 -3.10 2.14 -8.47
N THR A 145 -3.76 1.80 -7.34
CA THR A 145 -4.27 0.45 -7.11
C THR A 145 -5.31 0.04 -8.14
N SER A 146 -6.26 0.94 -8.49
CA SER A 146 -7.25 0.65 -9.53
C SER A 146 -6.62 0.47 -10.91
N ALA A 147 -5.58 1.24 -11.23
CA ALA A 147 -4.84 1.11 -12.49
C ALA A 147 -4.10 -0.23 -12.59
N ILE A 148 -3.52 -0.72 -11.48
CA ILE A 148 -2.92 -2.06 -11.42
C ILE A 148 -3.97 -3.15 -11.66
N LEU A 149 -5.07 -3.12 -10.91
CA LEU A 149 -6.15 -4.12 -11.02
C LEU A 149 -6.77 -4.16 -12.42
N ALA A 150 -6.92 -3.01 -13.08
CA ALA A 150 -7.48 -2.91 -14.43
C ALA A 150 -6.61 -3.56 -15.51
N GLN A 151 -5.32 -3.79 -15.25
CA GLN A 151 -4.37 -4.39 -16.17
C GLN A 151 -4.22 -5.91 -16.01
N ILE A 152 -4.81 -6.51 -14.97
CA ILE A 152 -4.68 -7.95 -14.73
C ILE A 152 -5.69 -8.69 -15.61
N ASP A 153 -5.18 -9.51 -16.51
CA ASP A 153 -5.97 -10.26 -17.47
C ASP A 153 -6.95 -11.23 -16.79
N GLY A 154 -8.17 -11.24 -17.28
CA GLY A 154 -9.22 -12.15 -16.79
C GLY A 154 -9.87 -11.73 -15.46
N LEU A 155 -9.45 -10.62 -14.84
CA LEU A 155 -10.21 -10.01 -13.75
C LEU A 155 -11.38 -9.16 -14.29
N PRO A 156 -12.45 -8.96 -13.49
CA PRO A 156 -13.48 -7.99 -13.81
C PRO A 156 -12.87 -6.59 -14.02
N LYS A 157 -13.45 -5.83 -14.95
CA LYS A 157 -12.95 -4.49 -15.26
C LYS A 157 -13.13 -3.55 -14.08
N VAL A 158 -12.02 -2.94 -13.63
CA VAL A 158 -11.99 -1.88 -12.63
C VAL A 158 -11.93 -0.53 -13.32
N LYS A 159 -12.80 0.39 -12.92
CA LYS A 159 -12.74 1.78 -13.35
C LYS A 159 -11.76 2.54 -12.46
N SER A 160 -10.90 3.35 -13.06
CA SER A 160 -9.99 4.21 -12.32
C SER A 160 -10.76 5.14 -11.38
N THR A 161 -10.28 5.28 -10.14
CA THR A 161 -10.88 6.15 -9.13
C THR A 161 -9.83 6.66 -8.16
N PHE A 162 -10.02 7.88 -7.66
CA PHE A 162 -9.23 8.46 -6.57
C PHE A 162 -9.79 8.13 -5.17
N TYR A 163 -10.95 7.47 -5.11
CA TYR A 163 -11.67 7.25 -3.86
C TYR A 163 -11.57 5.80 -3.41
N PRO A 164 -10.89 5.51 -2.27
CA PRO A 164 -10.74 4.14 -1.75
C PRO A 164 -12.06 3.39 -1.58
N ILE A 165 -13.12 4.07 -1.13
CA ILE A 165 -14.46 3.47 -0.97
C ILE A 165 -15.06 3.06 -2.31
N GLN A 166 -14.86 3.83 -3.38
CA GLN A 166 -15.35 3.44 -4.72
C GLN A 166 -14.59 2.23 -5.27
N LEU A 167 -13.28 2.15 -5.01
CA LEU A 167 -12.48 0.99 -5.37
C LEU A 167 -12.94 -0.25 -4.58
N MET A 168 -13.13 -0.11 -3.28
CA MET A 168 -13.64 -1.15 -2.40
C MET A 168 -15.00 -1.68 -2.89
N ALA A 169 -15.95 -0.80 -3.26
CA ALA A 169 -17.25 -1.18 -3.78
C ALA A 169 -17.18 -1.89 -5.15
N GLN A 170 -16.21 -1.52 -6.01
CA GLN A 170 -15.98 -2.24 -7.27
C GLN A 170 -15.43 -3.64 -7.01
N PHE A 171 -14.48 -3.78 -6.09
CA PHE A 171 -13.83 -5.05 -5.77
C PHE A 171 -14.80 -6.03 -5.08
N GLU A 172 -15.77 -5.53 -4.31
CA GLU A 172 -16.81 -6.35 -3.67
C GLU A 172 -17.67 -7.15 -4.69
N ASN A 173 -17.75 -6.67 -5.94
CA ASN A 173 -18.46 -7.37 -7.01
C ASN A 173 -17.62 -8.42 -7.73
N PHE A 174 -16.39 -8.68 -7.28
CA PHE A 174 -15.56 -9.72 -7.87
C PHE A 174 -16.05 -11.11 -7.44
N PRO A 175 -15.89 -12.14 -8.29
CA PRO A 175 -16.29 -13.49 -7.92
C PRO A 175 -15.45 -14.01 -6.74
N ASN A 176 -16.12 -14.72 -5.84
CA ASN A 176 -15.51 -15.38 -4.68
C ASN A 176 -14.78 -14.44 -3.71
N VAL A 177 -15.19 -13.16 -3.65
CA VAL A 177 -14.61 -12.23 -2.67
C VAL A 177 -14.99 -12.65 -1.24
N THR A 178 -13.97 -12.67 -0.38
CA THR A 178 -14.12 -12.83 1.06
C THR A 178 -13.76 -11.53 1.75
N THR A 179 -14.69 -10.98 2.52
CA THR A 179 -14.46 -9.70 3.21
C THR A 179 -14.30 -9.90 4.71
N THR A 180 -13.25 -9.34 5.27
CA THR A 180 -13.00 -9.28 6.72
C THR A 180 -12.80 -7.86 7.16
N LYS A 181 -13.12 -7.56 8.43
CA LYS A 181 -12.91 -6.22 9.02
C LYS A 181 -12.12 -6.35 10.32
N LEU A 182 -11.16 -5.44 10.49
CA LEU A 182 -10.36 -5.33 11.70
C LEU A 182 -10.65 -3.97 12.35
N PHE A 183 -11.11 -3.99 13.58
CA PHE A 183 -11.29 -2.83 14.43
C PHE A 183 -10.33 -2.96 15.61
N GLU A 184 -9.53 -1.95 15.85
CA GLU A 184 -8.67 -1.85 17.02
C GLU A 184 -8.81 -0.44 17.59
N ASP A 185 -8.73 -0.31 18.90
CA ASP A 185 -8.77 0.95 19.65
C ASP A 185 -7.50 1.14 20.48
N ASP A 186 -6.48 0.34 20.19
CA ASP A 186 -5.18 0.43 20.83
C ASP A 186 -4.56 1.83 20.65
N PRO A 187 -3.72 2.26 21.61
CA PRO A 187 -2.90 3.45 21.44
C PRO A 187 -2.07 3.39 20.16
N ASP A 188 -1.71 4.54 19.62
CA ASP A 188 -0.93 4.64 18.36
C ASP A 188 0.49 4.03 18.43
N ASP A 189 0.87 3.41 19.56
CA ASP A 189 2.12 2.70 19.75
C ASP A 189 2.09 1.31 19.11
N LEU A 190 2.75 1.19 17.95
CA LEU A 190 2.91 -0.06 17.20
C LEU A 190 3.95 -1.02 17.75
N SER A 191 4.72 -0.62 18.78
CA SER A 191 5.91 -1.35 19.24
C SER A 191 5.65 -2.81 19.61
N GLY A 192 4.45 -3.14 20.09
CA GLY A 192 4.02 -4.50 20.40
C GLY A 192 3.79 -5.36 19.17
N ALA A 193 3.08 -4.85 18.18
CA ALA A 193 2.76 -5.56 16.93
C ALA A 193 4.03 -5.78 16.08
N VAL A 194 4.91 -4.78 16.01
CA VAL A 194 6.18 -4.82 15.29
C VAL A 194 7.13 -5.84 15.91
N ARG A 195 7.26 -5.87 17.25
CA ARG A 195 8.06 -6.89 17.94
C ARG A 195 7.57 -8.31 17.67
N ALA A 196 6.26 -8.52 17.70
CA ALA A 196 5.67 -9.81 17.40
C ALA A 196 5.92 -10.25 15.94
N ALA A 197 5.88 -9.33 14.99
CA ALA A 197 6.18 -9.60 13.59
C ALA A 197 7.65 -9.98 13.36
N GLY A 198 8.60 -9.27 14.00
CA GLY A 198 10.04 -9.53 13.88
C GLY A 198 10.52 -10.82 14.56
N SER A 199 9.74 -11.40 15.48
CA SER A 199 10.09 -12.65 16.17
C SER A 199 9.65 -13.92 15.43
N THR A 200 9.01 -13.81 14.27
CA THR A 200 8.43 -14.94 13.51
C THR A 200 9.23 -15.25 12.23
N GLN A 201 10.46 -14.77 12.14
CA GLN A 201 11.41 -15.10 11.05
C GLN A 201 12.22 -16.35 11.34
#